data_30b1717f7bc72bdf8bc0a464e2eec829
#
_entry.id   30b1717f7bc72bdf8bc0a464e2eec829
#
_cell.length_a   1.000
_cell.length_b   1.000
_cell.length_c   1.000
_cell.angle_alpha   90.00
_cell.angle_beta   90.00
_cell.angle_gamma   90.00
#
_symmetry.space_group_name_H-M   'P 1'
#
loop_
_entity.id
_entity.type
_entity.pdbx_description
1 polymer ?
#
loop_
_entity_poly.entity_id
_entity_poly.type
_entity_poly.pdbx_seq_one_letter_code
_entity_poly.pdbx_strand_id
1 'polypeptide(L)'
;MSVNRRRVVQLGTAATVGTLLPRMAFAAADQNEAFERAFADTLAQLRTSFAGLGFTEAQPLSVVSGRDDYNGGLRHDFDQSVLPSGAFVIQPLARVADVDEKSRADVLPLFHEVGCHPKDADGQTTTRLMMQLLTDGFGLDPARIAFVSVPQADGMRPVLDELGLPFKEKVLLRDEAEALAARDASGFFFPDPFGDQYIVTMGVYYRLTDTNDPAPSAYPPSANWTEIGEIVIAGDAAPLGISIGAERLTYAVSGQYPTWDQRLGMLFAQIAQDGTEPPGLSAFR
;
A
#
# COMPACT_ATOMS: atom_id res chain seq x y z
N MET A 1 -24.15 -30.42 -54.11
CA MET A 1 -24.65 -31.65 -53.43
C MET A 1 -24.08 -31.60 -52.02
N SER A 2 -24.75 -31.05 -51.11
CA SER A 2 -25.69 -31.55 -50.10
C SER A 2 -25.20 -32.87 -49.44
N VAL A 3 -24.87 -32.83 -48.19
CA VAL A 3 -25.60 -33.53 -47.14
C VAL A 3 -25.11 -33.07 -45.71
N ASN A 4 -26.03 -32.56 -45.06
CA ASN A 4 -26.18 -32.16 -43.68
C ASN A 4 -26.22 -33.39 -42.75
N ARG A 5 -25.50 -33.40 -41.64
CA ARG A 5 -25.92 -34.20 -40.46
C ARG A 5 -25.47 -33.58 -39.15
N ARG A 6 -26.39 -32.79 -38.60
CA ARG A 6 -26.45 -32.51 -37.17
C ARG A 6 -26.56 -33.83 -36.39
N ARG A 7 -25.66 -34.03 -35.43
CA ARG A 7 -25.95 -34.89 -34.29
C ARG A 7 -26.02 -34.05 -33.04
N VAL A 8 -27.22 -33.91 -32.56
CA VAL A 8 -27.56 -33.43 -31.22
C VAL A 8 -27.12 -34.59 -30.29
N VAL A 9 -26.19 -34.30 -29.40
CA VAL A 9 -25.97 -35.09 -28.18
C VAL A 9 -26.48 -34.24 -27.04
N GLN A 10 -27.74 -34.53 -26.65
CA GLN A 10 -28.24 -34.21 -25.33
C GLN A 10 -27.50 -35.11 -24.34
N LEU A 11 -26.66 -34.56 -23.51
CA LEU A 11 -26.25 -35.17 -22.26
C LEU A 11 -26.74 -34.25 -21.15
N GLY A 12 -27.78 -34.70 -20.50
CA GLY A 12 -28.29 -34.19 -19.26
C GLY A 12 -27.25 -34.43 -18.16
N THR A 13 -26.87 -33.38 -17.50
CA THR A 13 -26.33 -33.37 -16.14
C THR A 13 -26.94 -32.25 -15.38
N ALA A 14 -28.19 -32.45 -14.98
CA ALA A 14 -28.73 -31.76 -13.81
C ALA A 14 -28.26 -32.62 -12.61
N ALA A 15 -27.49 -32.00 -11.75
CA ALA A 15 -27.34 -32.27 -10.33
C ALA A 15 -25.87 -32.04 -9.92
N THR A 16 -25.55 -30.87 -9.47
CA THR A 16 -24.65 -30.59 -8.32
C THR A 16 -24.33 -29.10 -8.14
N VAL A 17 -25.24 -28.21 -8.48
CA VAL A 17 -25.04 -26.77 -8.22
C VAL A 17 -25.48 -26.36 -6.80
N GLY A 18 -26.26 -27.20 -6.12
CA GLY A 18 -26.91 -26.82 -4.85
C GLY A 18 -26.04 -26.87 -3.58
N THR A 19 -24.85 -27.48 -3.61
CA THR A 19 -24.06 -27.70 -2.38
C THR A 19 -22.75 -26.94 -2.32
N LEU A 20 -22.33 -26.29 -3.38
CA LEU A 20 -21.08 -25.49 -3.39
C LEU A 20 -21.30 -24.05 -2.96
N LEU A 21 -22.44 -23.44 -3.26
CA LEU A 21 -22.72 -22.05 -2.91
C LEU A 21 -22.68 -21.74 -1.40
N PRO A 22 -23.27 -22.58 -0.51
CA PRO A 22 -23.16 -22.31 0.93
C PRO A 22 -21.72 -22.38 1.46
N ARG A 23 -20.94 -23.37 0.99
CA ARG A 23 -19.54 -23.51 1.44
C ARG A 23 -18.65 -22.36 0.99
N MET A 24 -18.85 -21.86 -0.22
CA MET A 24 -18.10 -20.69 -0.70
C MET A 24 -18.47 -19.41 0.06
N ALA A 25 -19.75 -19.24 0.40
CA ALA A 25 -20.21 -18.09 1.21
C ALA A 25 -19.68 -18.16 2.65
N PHE A 26 -19.66 -19.33 3.28
CA PHE A 26 -19.07 -19.50 4.62
C PHE A 26 -17.55 -19.26 4.62
N ALA A 27 -16.83 -19.79 3.63
CA ALA A 27 -15.38 -19.57 3.53
C ALA A 27 -15.03 -18.09 3.30
N ALA A 28 -15.83 -17.37 2.52
CA ALA A 28 -15.66 -15.93 2.32
C ALA A 28 -15.98 -15.12 3.59
N ALA A 29 -17.02 -15.49 4.34
CA ALA A 29 -17.35 -14.85 5.60
C ALA A 29 -16.23 -15.05 6.63
N ASP A 30 -15.70 -16.26 6.78
CA ASP A 30 -14.59 -16.56 7.68
C ASP A 30 -13.31 -15.78 7.28
N GLN A 31 -13.05 -15.65 5.99
CA GLN A 31 -11.90 -14.87 5.48
C GLN A 31 -12.07 -13.37 5.75
N ASN A 32 -13.29 -12.87 5.60
CA ASN A 32 -13.61 -11.47 5.88
C ASN A 32 -13.38 -11.13 7.35
N GLU A 33 -13.90 -11.94 8.28
CA GLU A 33 -13.66 -11.76 9.70
C GLU A 33 -12.19 -11.88 10.08
N ALA A 34 -11.44 -12.78 9.43
CA ALA A 34 -10.02 -12.94 9.69
C ALA A 34 -9.22 -11.70 9.28
N PHE A 35 -9.52 -11.11 8.11
CA PHE A 35 -8.90 -9.86 7.69
C PHE A 35 -9.27 -8.71 8.63
N GLU A 36 -10.55 -8.52 8.96
CA GLU A 36 -10.99 -7.42 9.83
C GLU A 36 -10.30 -7.44 11.20
N ARG A 37 -10.17 -8.63 11.81
CA ARG A 37 -9.42 -8.77 13.06
C ARG A 37 -7.94 -8.43 12.89
N ALA A 38 -7.29 -9.02 11.88
CA ALA A 38 -5.88 -8.76 11.62
C ALA A 38 -5.61 -7.29 11.31
N PHE A 39 -6.51 -6.63 10.59
CA PHE A 39 -6.42 -5.21 10.28
C PHE A 39 -6.58 -4.34 11.52
N ALA A 40 -7.56 -4.63 12.36
CA ALA A 40 -7.75 -3.93 13.63
C ALA A 40 -6.53 -4.08 14.55
N ASP A 41 -5.94 -5.28 14.64
CA ASP A 41 -4.73 -5.55 15.39
C ASP A 41 -3.53 -4.77 14.82
N THR A 42 -3.41 -4.72 13.49
CA THR A 42 -2.36 -3.93 12.80
C THR A 42 -2.48 -2.44 13.13
N LEU A 43 -3.68 -1.87 13.05
CA LEU A 43 -3.91 -0.46 13.40
C LEU A 43 -3.60 -0.17 14.88
N ALA A 44 -3.98 -1.06 15.79
CA ALA A 44 -3.66 -0.94 17.22
C ALA A 44 -2.14 -1.00 17.46
N GLN A 45 -1.45 -1.92 16.79
CA GLN A 45 0.00 -2.05 16.87
C GLN A 45 0.73 -0.83 16.29
N LEU A 46 0.27 -0.28 15.16
CA LEU A 46 0.79 0.98 14.60
C LEU A 46 0.71 2.12 15.63
N ARG A 47 -0.46 2.32 16.23
CA ARG A 47 -0.65 3.35 17.27
C ARG A 47 0.31 3.14 18.44
N THR A 48 0.44 1.91 18.91
CA THR A 48 1.33 1.56 20.02
C THR A 48 2.79 1.85 19.66
N SER A 49 3.22 1.43 18.46
CA SER A 49 4.60 1.61 18.02
C SER A 49 4.95 3.09 17.84
N PHE A 50 4.09 3.89 17.19
CA PHE A 50 4.32 5.32 17.03
C PHE A 50 4.30 6.07 18.34
N ALA A 51 3.36 5.75 19.25
CA ALA A 51 3.32 6.35 20.58
C ALA A 51 4.59 6.01 21.40
N GLY A 52 5.08 4.75 21.29
CA GLY A 52 6.34 4.33 21.90
C GLY A 52 7.57 5.07 21.38
N LEU A 53 7.51 5.53 20.15
CA LEU A 53 8.55 6.36 19.50
C LEU A 53 8.36 7.86 19.74
N GLY A 54 7.36 8.25 20.52
CA GLY A 54 7.11 9.64 20.91
C GLY A 54 6.32 10.45 19.89
N PHE A 55 5.68 9.82 18.93
CA PHE A 55 4.79 10.49 17.98
C PHE A 55 3.40 10.71 18.59
N THR A 56 2.73 11.79 18.17
CA THR A 56 1.34 12.09 18.51
C THR A 56 0.42 11.76 17.34
N GLU A 57 -0.70 11.06 17.57
CA GLU A 57 -1.68 10.78 16.51
C GLU A 57 -2.44 12.06 16.12
N ALA A 58 -2.39 12.40 14.85
CA ALA A 58 -3.18 13.49 14.26
C ALA A 58 -4.54 12.97 13.79
N GLN A 59 -5.50 13.85 13.63
CA GLN A 59 -6.82 13.53 13.10
C GLN A 59 -6.73 13.37 11.58
N PRO A 60 -7.33 12.31 11.01
CA PRO A 60 -7.39 12.15 9.57
C PRO A 60 -8.27 13.22 8.92
N LEU A 61 -7.98 13.50 7.67
CA LEU A 61 -8.85 14.31 6.81
C LEU A 61 -9.98 13.45 6.24
N SER A 62 -11.06 14.09 5.79
CA SER A 62 -12.11 13.40 5.03
C SER A 62 -11.59 12.87 3.69
N VAL A 63 -12.08 11.73 3.25
CA VAL A 63 -11.77 11.17 1.91
C VAL A 63 -12.22 12.04 0.75
N VAL A 64 -13.07 13.04 0.98
CA VAL A 64 -13.50 14.03 -0.02
C VAL A 64 -12.67 15.30 -0.01
N SER A 65 -11.68 15.43 0.89
CA SER A 65 -10.84 16.62 1.01
C SER A 65 -9.68 16.64 0.02
N GLY A 66 -9.43 15.55 -0.68
CA GLY A 66 -8.37 15.41 -1.65
C GLY A 66 -8.73 15.93 -3.04
N ARG A 67 -7.79 15.80 -3.94
CA ARG A 67 -7.90 16.13 -5.35
C ARG A 67 -7.49 14.91 -6.18
N ASP A 68 -7.93 14.89 -7.44
CA ASP A 68 -7.52 13.94 -8.46
C ASP A 68 -7.74 12.46 -8.09
N ASP A 69 -6.79 11.59 -8.39
CA ASP A 69 -6.90 10.15 -8.21
C ASP A 69 -6.91 9.70 -6.74
N TYR A 70 -6.42 10.56 -5.85
CA TYR A 70 -6.37 10.30 -4.41
C TYR A 70 -7.25 11.31 -3.66
N ASN A 71 -8.46 10.91 -3.34
CA ASN A 71 -9.32 11.68 -2.45
C ASN A 71 -9.02 11.28 -1.01
N GLY A 72 -8.91 12.28 -0.10
CA GLY A 72 -8.67 12.03 1.32
C GLY A 72 -7.33 12.48 1.85
N GLY A 73 -6.49 13.08 1.03
CA GLY A 73 -5.45 13.88 1.60
C GLY A 73 -4.07 13.31 1.71
N LEU A 74 -3.49 13.03 0.58
CA LEU A 74 -2.03 13.10 0.48
C LEU A 74 -1.46 14.45 0.97
N ARG A 75 -2.31 15.45 1.22
CA ARG A 75 -1.89 16.75 1.76
C ARG A 75 -1.13 16.66 3.06
N HIS A 76 -1.42 15.67 3.91
CA HIS A 76 -0.69 15.52 5.16
C HIS A 76 0.75 15.07 4.94
N ASP A 77 1.06 14.35 3.85
CA ASP A 77 2.42 13.91 3.53
C ASP A 77 3.31 15.09 3.10
N PHE A 78 2.71 16.16 2.62
CA PHE A 78 3.42 17.28 2.01
C PHE A 78 3.22 18.63 2.71
N ASP A 79 2.37 18.70 3.73
CA ASP A 79 2.01 19.93 4.40
C ASP A 79 2.11 19.78 5.93
N GLN A 80 3.20 20.26 6.50
CA GLN A 80 3.41 20.25 7.96
C GLN A 80 2.38 21.05 8.75
N SER A 81 1.59 21.92 8.10
CA SER A 81 0.46 22.57 8.76
C SER A 81 -0.70 21.60 8.99
N VAL A 82 -0.76 20.52 8.20
CA VAL A 82 -1.76 19.43 8.31
C VAL A 82 -1.23 18.30 9.17
N LEU A 83 0.02 17.86 8.93
CA LEU A 83 0.70 16.86 9.75
C LEU A 83 2.02 17.41 10.30
N PRO A 84 2.04 17.91 11.54
CA PRO A 84 3.23 18.51 12.15
C PRO A 84 4.35 17.48 12.35
N SER A 85 5.59 17.96 12.39
CA SER A 85 6.73 17.16 12.80
C SER A 85 6.54 16.53 14.18
N GLY A 86 6.82 15.23 14.29
CA GLY A 86 6.58 14.44 15.51
C GLY A 86 5.13 13.97 15.65
N ALA A 87 4.33 14.10 14.59
CA ALA A 87 3.01 13.49 14.50
C ALA A 87 2.98 12.36 13.46
N PHE A 88 2.00 11.46 13.62
CA PHE A 88 1.60 10.48 12.62
C PHE A 88 0.09 10.54 12.41
N VAL A 89 -0.38 10.03 11.30
CA VAL A 89 -1.80 9.93 10.98
C VAL A 89 -2.10 8.57 10.35
N ILE A 90 -3.28 8.04 10.61
CA ILE A 90 -3.85 6.91 9.84
C ILE A 90 -4.95 7.50 8.97
N GLN A 91 -4.63 7.71 7.69
CA GLN A 91 -5.46 8.46 6.75
C GLN A 91 -6.16 7.51 5.79
N PRO A 92 -7.51 7.44 5.78
CA PRO A 92 -8.22 6.78 4.70
C PRO A 92 -8.09 7.58 3.40
N LEU A 93 -7.75 6.89 2.32
CA LEU A 93 -7.59 7.42 0.96
C LEU A 93 -8.50 6.68 0.00
N ALA A 94 -9.32 7.39 -0.75
CA ALA A 94 -10.15 6.81 -1.79
C ALA A 94 -9.50 6.97 -3.17
N ARG A 95 -9.22 5.86 -3.83
CA ARG A 95 -8.67 5.80 -5.19
C ARG A 95 -9.77 5.44 -6.16
N VAL A 96 -10.53 6.43 -6.58
CA VAL A 96 -11.75 6.24 -7.37
C VAL A 96 -11.44 5.59 -8.73
N ALA A 97 -10.30 5.86 -9.33
CA ALA A 97 -9.87 5.25 -10.59
C ALA A 97 -9.74 3.72 -10.51
N ASP A 98 -9.59 3.16 -9.31
CA ASP A 98 -9.38 1.74 -9.11
C ASP A 98 -10.69 0.94 -8.86
N VAL A 99 -11.84 1.60 -8.84
CA VAL A 99 -13.11 0.97 -8.45
C VAL A 99 -13.60 -0.10 -9.44
N ASP A 100 -13.17 -0.07 -10.67
CA ASP A 100 -13.49 -1.06 -11.71
C ASP A 100 -12.38 -2.12 -11.92
N GLU A 101 -11.26 -2.00 -11.23
CA GLU A 101 -10.08 -2.88 -11.37
C GLU A 101 -10.21 -4.20 -10.58
N LYS A 102 -11.41 -4.80 -10.56
CA LYS A 102 -11.72 -6.03 -9.81
C LYS A 102 -10.77 -7.20 -10.09
N SER A 103 -10.22 -7.29 -11.29
CA SER A 103 -9.30 -8.35 -11.71
C SER A 103 -7.91 -8.23 -11.07
N ARG A 104 -7.57 -7.07 -10.53
CA ARG A 104 -6.28 -6.80 -9.93
C ARG A 104 -6.30 -7.03 -8.43
N ALA A 105 -5.53 -8.02 -7.97
CA ALA A 105 -5.46 -8.39 -6.56
C ALA A 105 -4.77 -7.31 -5.69
N ASP A 106 -3.89 -6.50 -6.27
CA ASP A 106 -3.08 -5.49 -5.61
C ASP A 106 -3.77 -4.13 -5.44
N VAL A 107 -4.95 -3.95 -6.04
CA VAL A 107 -5.68 -2.69 -6.07
C VAL A 107 -6.58 -2.52 -4.86
N LEU A 108 -6.57 -1.33 -4.27
CA LEU A 108 -7.37 -0.93 -3.11
C LEU A 108 -8.12 0.37 -3.43
N PRO A 109 -9.43 0.30 -3.76
CA PRO A 109 -10.25 1.49 -3.99
C PRO A 109 -10.36 2.42 -2.76
N LEU A 110 -10.25 1.85 -1.58
CA LEU A 110 -9.96 2.54 -0.32
C LEU A 110 -8.79 1.84 0.34
N PHE A 111 -7.85 2.60 0.87
CA PHE A 111 -6.77 2.09 1.73
C PHE A 111 -6.47 3.10 2.84
N HIS A 112 -5.78 2.63 3.87
CA HIS A 112 -5.33 3.49 4.96
C HIS A 112 -3.82 3.68 4.84
N GLU A 113 -3.45 4.92 4.60
CA GLU A 113 -2.06 5.34 4.63
C GLU A 113 -1.68 5.81 6.02
N VAL A 114 -0.56 5.33 6.51
CA VAL A 114 0.01 5.74 7.78
C VAL A 114 1.22 6.60 7.49
N GLY A 115 1.03 7.91 7.51
CA GLY A 115 2.09 8.90 7.27
C GLY A 115 2.66 9.43 8.57
N CYS A 116 3.94 9.76 8.60
CA CYS A 116 4.54 10.53 9.70
C CYS A 116 5.73 11.36 9.24
N HIS A 117 5.94 12.48 9.96
CA HIS A 117 7.10 13.35 9.79
C HIS A 117 7.92 13.33 11.08
N PRO A 118 9.08 12.66 11.14
CA PRO A 118 9.98 12.74 12.28
C PRO A 118 10.51 14.17 12.48
N LYS A 119 10.84 14.52 13.72
CA LYS A 119 11.53 15.80 14.01
C LYS A 119 12.96 15.74 13.51
N ASP A 120 13.41 16.84 12.92
CA ASP A 120 14.81 16.99 12.45
C ASP A 120 15.29 15.82 11.57
N ALA A 121 14.39 15.27 10.75
CA ALA A 121 14.65 14.09 9.95
C ALA A 121 15.55 14.40 8.75
N ASP A 122 16.47 13.47 8.51
CA ASP A 122 17.13 13.26 7.22
C ASP A 122 16.71 11.88 6.65
N GLY A 123 17.13 11.59 5.43
CA GLY A 123 16.79 10.33 4.79
C GLY A 123 17.30 9.09 5.54
N GLN A 124 18.39 9.20 6.28
CA GLN A 124 18.89 8.09 7.11
C GLN A 124 18.04 7.90 8.35
N THR A 125 17.60 8.98 8.99
CA THR A 125 16.70 8.93 10.15
C THR A 125 15.35 8.32 9.78
N THR A 126 14.77 8.73 8.64
CA THR A 126 13.51 8.15 8.15
C THR A 126 13.65 6.67 7.79
N THR A 127 14.80 6.28 7.21
CA THR A 127 15.11 4.86 6.92
C THR A 127 15.19 4.03 8.20
N ARG A 128 15.89 4.52 9.24
CA ARG A 128 15.96 3.83 10.54
C ARG A 128 14.57 3.69 11.17
N LEU A 129 13.77 4.75 11.13
CA LEU A 129 12.42 4.74 11.66
C LEU A 129 11.55 3.69 10.97
N MET A 130 11.55 3.65 9.63
CA MET A 130 10.80 2.64 8.88
C MET A 130 11.24 1.24 9.28
N MET A 131 12.55 0.98 9.31
CA MET A 131 13.05 -0.34 9.68
C MET A 131 12.70 -0.71 11.12
N GLN A 132 12.84 0.19 12.06
CA GLN A 132 12.47 -0.04 13.46
C GLN A 132 10.97 -0.38 13.59
N LEU A 133 10.10 0.33 12.90
CA LEU A 133 8.68 0.01 12.90
C LEU A 133 8.43 -1.39 12.33
N LEU A 134 9.00 -1.73 11.19
CA LEU A 134 8.76 -3.00 10.52
C LEU A 134 9.35 -4.20 11.29
N THR A 135 10.57 -4.08 11.80
CA THR A 135 11.27 -5.19 12.46
C THR A 135 10.92 -5.29 13.95
N ASP A 136 11.08 -4.21 14.72
CA ASP A 136 10.85 -4.24 16.16
C ASP A 136 9.36 -4.09 16.49
N GLY A 137 8.65 -3.26 15.73
CA GLY A 137 7.22 -3.03 15.91
C GLY A 137 6.37 -4.21 15.45
N PHE A 138 6.65 -4.77 14.27
CA PHE A 138 5.83 -5.80 13.64
C PHE A 138 6.48 -7.17 13.51
N GLY A 139 7.75 -7.31 13.90
CA GLY A 139 8.48 -8.58 13.82
C GLY A 139 8.70 -9.08 12.40
N LEU A 140 8.69 -8.20 11.40
CA LEU A 140 8.97 -8.59 10.03
C LEU A 140 10.44 -9.01 9.90
N ASP A 141 10.67 -10.11 9.19
CA ASP A 141 12.01 -10.62 8.92
C ASP A 141 12.77 -9.68 7.97
N PRO A 142 13.86 -9.01 8.40
CA PRO A 142 14.64 -8.13 7.54
C PRO A 142 15.24 -8.85 6.32
N ALA A 143 15.44 -10.17 6.38
CA ALA A 143 15.90 -10.94 5.23
C ALA A 143 14.88 -10.96 4.09
N ARG A 144 13.61 -10.71 4.40
CA ARG A 144 12.48 -10.64 3.45
C ARG A 144 12.16 -9.21 3.00
N ILE A 145 12.94 -8.20 3.42
CA ILE A 145 12.77 -6.81 3.02
C ILE A 145 13.73 -6.50 1.87
N ALA A 146 13.24 -5.74 0.89
CA ALA A 146 14.02 -5.16 -0.20
C ALA A 146 13.47 -3.77 -0.54
N PHE A 147 14.23 -3.02 -1.32
CA PHE A 147 13.90 -1.64 -1.66
C PHE A 147 13.99 -1.42 -3.17
N VAL A 148 13.17 -0.49 -3.65
CA VAL A 148 13.25 0.00 -5.02
C VAL A 148 13.35 1.53 -4.99
N SER A 149 14.30 2.09 -5.70
CA SER A 149 14.52 3.53 -5.75
C SER A 149 15.28 3.94 -7.02
N VAL A 150 15.85 5.10 -7.02
CA VAL A 150 16.69 5.70 -8.07
C VAL A 150 18.10 5.97 -7.53
N PRO A 151 19.10 6.33 -8.35
CA PRO A 151 20.49 6.52 -7.92
C PRO A 151 20.67 7.49 -6.73
N GLN A 152 19.76 8.43 -6.53
CA GLN A 152 19.78 9.36 -5.39
C GLN A 152 19.68 8.64 -4.03
N ALA A 153 19.16 7.39 -4.00
CA ALA A 153 19.15 6.56 -2.80
C ALA A 153 20.54 6.09 -2.33
N ASP A 154 21.60 6.34 -3.10
CA ASP A 154 22.97 5.93 -2.72
C ASP A 154 23.40 6.51 -1.37
N GLY A 155 22.86 7.67 -0.97
CA GLY A 155 23.06 8.25 0.35
C GLY A 155 22.52 7.40 1.52
N MET A 156 21.65 6.44 1.24
CA MET A 156 21.09 5.53 2.25
C MET A 156 21.96 4.28 2.48
N ARG A 157 23.00 4.07 1.67
CA ARG A 157 23.90 2.92 1.79
C ARG A 157 24.46 2.75 3.21
N PRO A 158 25.02 3.79 3.88
CA PRO A 158 25.60 3.59 5.21
C PRO A 158 24.59 3.06 6.23
N VAL A 159 23.37 3.62 6.23
CA VAL A 159 22.33 3.21 7.18
C VAL A 159 21.80 1.80 6.89
N LEU A 160 21.61 1.43 5.62
CA LEU A 160 21.15 0.09 5.26
C LEU A 160 22.22 -0.96 5.58
N ASP A 161 23.47 -0.69 5.27
CA ASP A 161 24.58 -1.60 5.60
C ASP A 161 24.74 -1.78 7.12
N GLU A 162 24.60 -0.71 7.92
CA GLU A 162 24.58 -0.76 9.39
C GLU A 162 23.41 -1.59 9.94
N LEU A 163 22.24 -1.53 9.31
CA LEU A 163 21.06 -2.31 9.67
C LEU A 163 21.15 -3.79 9.21
N GLY A 164 22.26 -4.21 8.61
CA GLY A 164 22.42 -5.56 8.10
C GLY A 164 21.64 -5.84 6.81
N LEU A 165 21.31 -4.79 6.07
CA LEU A 165 20.63 -4.82 4.79
C LEU A 165 21.58 -4.33 3.67
N PRO A 166 22.49 -5.17 3.18
CA PRO A 166 23.53 -4.75 2.25
C PRO A 166 22.90 -4.05 1.03
N PHE A 167 23.23 -2.78 0.82
CA PHE A 167 22.59 -1.93 -0.19
C PHE A 167 22.61 -2.58 -1.59
N LYS A 168 23.74 -3.15 -1.99
CA LYS A 168 23.90 -3.78 -3.30
C LYS A 168 22.99 -5.02 -3.51
N GLU A 169 22.60 -5.67 -2.44
CA GLU A 169 21.80 -6.90 -2.47
C GLU A 169 20.31 -6.61 -2.27
N LYS A 170 20.01 -5.52 -1.57
CA LYS A 170 18.65 -5.22 -1.11
C LYS A 170 17.98 -4.07 -1.87
N VAL A 171 18.73 -3.25 -2.61
CA VAL A 171 18.18 -2.08 -3.30
C VAL A 171 18.27 -2.27 -4.81
N LEU A 172 17.13 -2.31 -5.47
CA LEU A 172 17.00 -2.16 -6.92
C LEU A 172 17.01 -0.66 -7.25
N LEU A 173 17.97 -0.23 -8.03
CA LEU A 173 17.98 1.12 -8.60
C LEU A 173 17.37 1.11 -9.99
N ARG A 174 16.30 1.87 -10.16
CA ARG A 174 15.65 2.11 -11.45
C ARG A 174 16.46 3.09 -12.28
N ASP A 175 16.28 3.05 -13.59
CA ASP A 175 16.73 4.14 -14.46
C ASP A 175 16.00 5.44 -14.08
N GLU A 176 16.76 6.53 -13.91
CA GLU A 176 16.21 7.81 -13.45
C GLU A 176 15.22 8.41 -14.46
N ALA A 177 15.56 8.35 -15.76
CA ALA A 177 14.72 8.92 -16.79
C ALA A 177 13.42 8.12 -16.97
N GLU A 178 13.47 6.79 -16.85
CA GLU A 178 12.29 5.94 -16.87
C GLU A 178 11.39 6.21 -15.66
N ALA A 179 11.96 6.32 -14.47
CA ALA A 179 11.21 6.60 -13.24
C ALA A 179 10.55 7.98 -13.26
N LEU A 180 11.25 9.01 -13.74
CA LEU A 180 10.69 10.36 -13.91
C LEU A 180 9.55 10.37 -14.95
N ALA A 181 9.70 9.63 -16.04
CA ALA A 181 8.68 9.55 -17.08
C ALA A 181 7.43 8.79 -16.64
N ALA A 182 7.61 7.75 -15.83
CA ALA A 182 6.51 6.94 -15.30
C ALA A 182 5.65 7.70 -14.28
N ARG A 183 6.24 8.65 -13.53
CA ARG A 183 5.57 9.41 -12.46
C ARG A 183 4.88 8.49 -11.42
N ASP A 184 5.45 7.32 -11.22
CA ASP A 184 4.98 6.34 -10.24
C ASP A 184 5.82 6.37 -8.95
N ALA A 185 5.35 5.68 -7.92
CA ALA A 185 6.07 5.50 -6.66
C ALA A 185 7.35 4.64 -6.84
N SER A 186 8.14 4.48 -5.76
CA SER A 186 9.41 3.75 -5.75
C SER A 186 10.49 4.38 -6.64
N GLY A 187 10.81 5.63 -6.35
CA GLY A 187 11.85 6.43 -7.00
C GLY A 187 11.54 7.91 -6.93
N PHE A 188 10.58 8.34 -7.69
CA PHE A 188 10.09 9.71 -7.67
C PHE A 188 8.57 9.72 -7.46
N PHE A 189 8.12 10.57 -6.55
CA PHE A 189 6.71 10.83 -6.38
C PHE A 189 6.44 12.32 -6.65
N PHE A 190 5.37 12.58 -7.39
CA PHE A 190 4.96 13.92 -7.81
C PHE A 190 3.71 14.33 -7.03
N PRO A 191 3.89 15.07 -5.91
CA PRO A 191 2.74 15.49 -5.11
C PRO A 191 1.90 16.54 -5.86
N ASP A 192 0.61 16.32 -5.99
CA ASP A 192 -0.32 17.37 -6.38
C ASP A 192 -0.64 18.24 -5.14
N PRO A 193 -0.64 19.55 -5.17
CA PRO A 193 -0.67 20.45 -6.35
C PRO A 193 0.69 21.03 -6.76
N PHE A 194 1.80 20.44 -6.42
CA PHE A 194 3.13 21.02 -6.60
C PHE A 194 3.67 20.96 -8.05
N GLY A 195 2.85 20.55 -9.00
CA GLY A 195 3.17 20.58 -10.43
C GLY A 195 4.27 19.58 -10.81
N ASP A 196 5.39 20.08 -11.36
CA ASP A 196 6.53 19.26 -11.75
C ASP A 196 7.57 19.09 -10.62
N GLN A 197 7.29 19.57 -9.42
CA GLN A 197 8.12 19.27 -8.27
C GLN A 197 7.92 17.81 -7.87
N TYR A 198 8.99 17.17 -7.43
CA TYR A 198 8.97 15.79 -6.99
C TYR A 198 9.76 15.62 -5.69
N ILE A 199 9.46 14.55 -5.02
CA ILE A 199 10.25 14.01 -3.91
C ILE A 199 10.93 12.72 -4.34
N VAL A 200 12.09 12.43 -3.76
CA VAL A 200 12.80 11.17 -3.99
C VAL A 200 12.37 10.18 -2.91
N THR A 201 11.88 9.04 -3.36
CA THR A 201 11.37 8.00 -2.47
C THR A 201 12.15 6.70 -2.62
N MET A 202 12.09 5.88 -1.58
CA MET A 202 12.56 4.51 -1.59
C MET A 202 11.39 3.60 -1.17
N GLY A 203 10.80 2.91 -2.15
CA GLY A 203 9.73 1.95 -1.91
C GLY A 203 10.23 0.76 -1.11
N VAL A 204 9.45 0.34 -0.12
CA VAL A 204 9.78 -0.77 0.78
C VAL A 204 8.92 -1.97 0.41
N TYR A 205 9.55 -3.05 0.01
CA TYR A 205 8.92 -4.28 -0.43
C TYR A 205 9.15 -5.42 0.55
N TYR A 206 8.13 -6.21 0.78
CA TYR A 206 8.21 -7.40 1.61
C TYR A 206 7.87 -8.66 0.80
N ARG A 207 8.68 -9.71 0.97
CA ARG A 207 8.45 -11.00 0.31
C ARG A 207 7.41 -11.80 1.06
N LEU A 208 6.29 -12.07 0.39
CA LEU A 208 5.10 -12.71 0.99
C LEU A 208 5.27 -14.21 1.25
N THR A 209 6.12 -14.87 0.46
CA THR A 209 6.32 -16.32 0.53
C THR A 209 7.69 -16.67 1.10
N ASP A 210 7.83 -17.87 1.68
CA ASP A 210 9.12 -18.38 2.19
C ASP A 210 10.01 -18.95 1.06
N THR A 211 9.76 -18.56 -0.17
CA THR A 211 10.63 -18.88 -1.29
C THR A 211 11.97 -18.17 -1.14
N ASN A 212 13.03 -18.78 -1.66
CA ASN A 212 14.36 -18.14 -1.73
C ASN A 212 14.47 -17.15 -2.91
N ASP A 213 13.37 -16.49 -3.26
CA ASP A 213 13.39 -15.48 -4.31
C ASP A 213 14.39 -14.38 -3.94
N PRO A 214 15.30 -14.05 -4.83
CA PRO A 214 16.26 -12.96 -4.61
C PRO A 214 15.50 -11.64 -4.46
N ALA A 215 16.16 -10.62 -3.96
CA ALA A 215 15.65 -9.25 -4.00
C ALA A 215 15.27 -8.87 -5.45
N PRO A 216 14.31 -7.96 -5.64
CA PRO A 216 13.86 -7.56 -6.97
C PRO A 216 15.04 -7.15 -7.86
N SER A 217 15.06 -7.65 -9.08
CA SER A 217 16.08 -7.33 -10.09
C SER A 217 15.47 -6.57 -11.28
N ALA A 218 14.16 -6.34 -11.27
CA ALA A 218 13.41 -5.56 -12.26
C ALA A 218 12.24 -4.86 -11.58
N TYR A 219 11.77 -3.78 -12.19
CA TYR A 219 10.58 -3.05 -11.77
C TYR A 219 9.48 -3.19 -12.84
N PRO A 220 8.22 -3.41 -12.46
CA PRO A 220 7.77 -3.70 -11.09
C PRO A 220 8.29 -5.06 -10.58
N PRO A 221 8.45 -5.24 -9.26
CA PRO A 221 8.83 -6.52 -8.67
C PRO A 221 7.83 -7.63 -9.01
N SER A 222 8.26 -8.89 -8.89
CA SER A 222 7.37 -10.04 -9.09
C SER A 222 6.23 -10.07 -8.06
N ALA A 223 5.15 -10.81 -8.35
CA ALA A 223 4.00 -10.96 -7.48
C ALA A 223 4.30 -11.56 -6.08
N ASN A 224 5.51 -12.10 -5.87
CA ASN A 224 5.95 -12.55 -4.56
C ASN A 224 6.36 -11.41 -3.62
N TRP A 225 6.52 -10.21 -4.16
CA TRP A 225 6.87 -9.00 -3.43
C TRP A 225 5.68 -8.06 -3.39
N THR A 226 5.34 -7.56 -2.21
CA THR A 226 4.35 -6.50 -2.06
C THR A 226 5.03 -5.25 -1.52
N GLU A 227 4.70 -4.12 -2.10
CA GLU A 227 5.08 -2.83 -1.55
C GLU A 227 4.25 -2.58 -0.29
N ILE A 228 4.91 -2.34 0.82
CA ILE A 228 4.26 -2.08 2.11
C ILE A 228 4.34 -0.62 2.54
N GLY A 229 5.17 0.16 1.89
CA GLY A 229 5.30 1.59 2.17
C GLY A 229 6.44 2.24 1.42
N GLU A 230 6.66 3.50 1.70
CA GLU A 230 7.70 4.32 1.12
C GLU A 230 8.44 5.15 2.18
N ILE A 231 9.69 5.44 1.90
CA ILE A 231 10.55 6.35 2.67
C ILE A 231 10.83 7.55 1.79
N VAL A 232 10.50 8.75 2.23
CA VAL A 232 10.93 9.99 1.59
C VAL A 232 12.36 10.26 2.04
N ILE A 233 13.30 10.23 1.09
CA ILE A 233 14.75 10.30 1.38
C ILE A 233 15.39 11.61 0.97
N ALA A 234 14.78 12.35 0.05
CA ALA A 234 15.21 13.68 -0.38
C ALA A 234 14.07 14.42 -1.10
N GLY A 235 14.19 15.74 -1.19
CA GLY A 235 13.30 16.59 -1.97
C GLY A 235 12.98 17.90 -1.26
N ASP A 236 12.74 18.95 -2.04
CA ASP A 236 12.38 20.29 -1.52
C ASP A 236 10.88 20.48 -1.44
N ALA A 237 10.10 19.58 -2.03
CA ALA A 237 8.64 19.72 -2.17
C ALA A 237 7.86 19.27 -0.93
N ALA A 238 8.48 18.43 -0.07
CA ALA A 238 7.79 17.86 1.08
C ALA A 238 8.75 17.60 2.26
N PRO A 239 8.24 17.54 3.49
CA PRO A 239 9.01 17.09 4.63
C PRO A 239 9.42 15.64 4.48
N LEU A 240 10.58 15.27 5.02
CA LEU A 240 11.02 13.88 5.03
C LEU A 240 10.17 13.07 6.00
N GLY A 241 9.79 11.88 5.58
CA GLY A 241 8.90 11.04 6.34
C GLY A 241 8.80 9.61 5.82
N ILE A 242 7.86 8.88 6.35
CA ILE A 242 7.50 7.55 5.86
C ILE A 242 6.00 7.47 5.62
N SER A 243 5.63 6.62 4.69
CA SER A 243 4.27 6.25 4.36
C SER A 243 4.15 4.72 4.39
N ILE A 244 3.11 4.18 5.02
CA ILE A 244 2.86 2.74 5.13
C ILE A 244 1.41 2.46 4.74
N GLY A 245 1.19 1.54 3.80
CA GLY A 245 -0.16 1.03 3.51
C GLY A 245 -0.59 0.01 4.55
N ALA A 246 -1.56 0.35 5.40
CA ALA A 246 -1.95 -0.48 6.53
C ALA A 246 -2.49 -1.85 6.10
N GLU A 247 -3.26 -1.95 5.02
CA GLU A 247 -3.77 -3.22 4.50
C GLU A 247 -2.63 -4.11 3.97
N ARG A 248 -1.65 -3.52 3.29
CA ARG A 248 -0.49 -4.26 2.78
C ARG A 248 0.44 -4.70 3.91
N LEU A 249 0.59 -3.88 4.94
CA LEU A 249 1.29 -4.28 6.17
C LEU A 249 0.54 -5.42 6.88
N THR A 250 -0.79 -5.34 6.99
CA THR A 250 -1.61 -6.43 7.53
C THR A 250 -1.37 -7.73 6.77
N TYR A 251 -1.31 -7.65 5.44
CA TYR A 251 -1.01 -8.82 4.62
C TYR A 251 0.40 -9.38 4.89
N ALA A 252 1.39 -8.52 4.98
CA ALA A 252 2.77 -8.94 5.26
C ALA A 252 2.91 -9.65 6.62
N VAL A 253 2.16 -9.19 7.64
CA VAL A 253 2.21 -9.72 9.01
C VAL A 253 1.39 -10.98 9.19
N SER A 254 0.16 -11.00 8.64
CA SER A 254 -0.85 -12.04 8.95
C SER A 254 -1.17 -12.98 7.80
N GLY A 255 -0.77 -12.64 6.57
CA GLY A 255 -1.20 -13.32 5.36
C GLY A 255 -2.67 -13.05 4.99
N GLN A 256 -3.36 -12.16 5.70
CA GLN A 256 -4.76 -11.81 5.44
C GLN A 256 -4.83 -10.56 4.57
N TYR A 257 -5.58 -10.63 3.47
CA TYR A 257 -5.81 -9.52 2.56
C TYR A 257 -7.29 -9.36 2.25
N PRO A 258 -7.83 -8.13 2.10
CA PRO A 258 -9.26 -7.95 1.92
C PRO A 258 -9.73 -8.51 0.58
N THR A 259 -10.88 -9.17 0.59
CA THR A 259 -11.58 -9.56 -0.65
C THR A 259 -12.04 -8.31 -1.40
N TRP A 260 -12.38 -8.45 -2.68
CA TRP A 260 -12.89 -7.30 -3.46
C TRP A 260 -14.14 -6.68 -2.84
N ASP A 261 -15.07 -7.50 -2.38
CA ASP A 261 -16.31 -7.01 -1.78
C ASP A 261 -16.03 -6.27 -0.46
N GLN A 262 -15.03 -6.70 0.33
CA GLN A 262 -14.57 -5.94 1.50
C GLN A 262 -13.96 -4.61 1.11
N ARG A 263 -13.10 -4.56 0.09
CA ARG A 263 -12.46 -3.32 -0.38
C ARG A 263 -13.53 -2.29 -0.76
N LEU A 264 -14.55 -2.70 -1.51
CA LEU A 264 -15.68 -1.83 -1.85
C LEU A 264 -16.52 -1.48 -0.62
N GLY A 265 -16.77 -2.45 0.27
CA GLY A 265 -17.50 -2.22 1.51
C GLY A 265 -16.82 -1.19 2.40
N MET A 266 -15.50 -1.24 2.54
CA MET A 266 -14.72 -0.24 3.26
C MET A 266 -14.87 1.16 2.64
N LEU A 267 -14.78 1.27 1.31
CA LEU A 267 -14.98 2.53 0.60
C LEU A 267 -16.37 3.13 0.87
N PHE A 268 -17.42 2.32 0.73
CA PHE A 268 -18.78 2.81 0.96
C PHE A 268 -19.06 3.14 2.42
N ALA A 269 -18.48 2.40 3.37
CA ALA A 269 -18.58 2.71 4.79
C ALA A 269 -17.90 4.05 5.12
N GLN A 270 -16.72 4.30 4.56
CA GLN A 270 -16.01 5.56 4.76
C GLN A 270 -16.78 6.75 4.16
N ILE A 271 -17.33 6.60 2.96
CA ILE A 271 -18.17 7.63 2.32
C ILE A 271 -19.41 7.93 3.18
N ALA A 272 -20.03 6.90 3.73
CA ALA A 272 -21.21 7.09 4.61
C ALA A 272 -20.83 7.81 5.91
N GLN A 273 -19.65 7.54 6.45
CA GLN A 273 -19.13 8.23 7.63
C GLN A 273 -18.83 9.71 7.33
N ASP A 274 -18.23 10.00 6.19
CA ASP A 274 -17.89 11.37 5.77
C ASP A 274 -19.11 12.19 5.34
N GLY A 275 -20.23 11.53 5.04
CA GLY A 275 -21.47 12.16 4.61
C GLY A 275 -21.45 12.75 3.20
N THR A 276 -20.37 12.54 2.45
CA THR A 276 -20.19 13.06 1.09
C THR A 276 -19.48 12.02 0.23
N GLU A 277 -19.82 11.98 -1.06
CA GLU A 277 -19.21 11.04 -2.01
C GLU A 277 -18.04 11.69 -2.74
N PRO A 278 -16.89 11.01 -2.89
CA PRO A 278 -15.77 11.51 -3.67
C PRO A 278 -16.18 11.78 -5.12
N PRO A 279 -15.61 12.80 -5.76
CA PRO A 279 -15.85 13.08 -7.18
C PRO A 279 -15.52 11.84 -8.05
N GLY A 280 -16.36 11.58 -9.04
CA GLY A 280 -16.18 10.48 -10.00
C GLY A 280 -16.77 9.14 -9.57
N LEU A 281 -17.04 8.89 -8.29
CA LEU A 281 -17.56 7.60 -7.83
C LEU A 281 -18.99 7.33 -8.30
N SER A 282 -19.79 8.36 -8.51
CA SER A 282 -21.18 8.23 -9.04
C SER A 282 -21.24 7.53 -10.40
N ALA A 283 -20.16 7.53 -11.17
CA ALA A 283 -20.08 6.82 -12.45
C ALA A 283 -20.05 5.28 -12.29
N PHE A 284 -19.80 4.77 -11.09
CA PHE A 284 -19.67 3.33 -10.78
C PHE A 284 -20.86 2.76 -9.99
N ARG A 285 -21.91 3.55 -9.80
CA ARG A 285 -23.20 3.12 -9.25
C ARG A 285 -24.17 2.84 -10.39
#